data_3e6d39ff6e8ebdda8cef92ed2f04a3d8
#
_entry.id   3e6d39ff6e8ebdda8cef92ed2f04a3d8
#
_cell.length_a   1.000
_cell.length_b   1.000
_cell.length_c   1.000
_cell.angle_alpha   90.00
_cell.angle_beta   90.00
_cell.angle_gamma   90.00
#
_symmetry.space_group_name_H-M   'P 1'
#
loop_
_entity.id
_entity.type
_entity.pdbx_description
1 polymer ?
#
loop_
_entity_poly.entity_id
_entity_poly.type
_entity_poly.pdbx_seq_one_letter_code
_entity_poly.pdbx_strand_id
1 'polypeptide(L)'
;EWALPPYEPFNRRQISTNIFRAFVGWAWDKLYLREFVMKNDLKFQEQRTTNDALFVFSALVLAERICTVSEILIHRRVDTRDSLSKTREKSWDNFYHMLLALRQMLKDHGLYTEIEKDYINYALHFSLWNYNTLAEPTKTKLREKLLGEWYDELGISARPEEYFYDEYEYGQYKDMLNFTVEKQ
;
A
#
# COMPACT_ATOMS: atom_id res chain seq x y z
N GLU A 1 -14.87 -4.19 8.23
CA GLU A 1 -15.98 -5.15 7.99
C GLU A 1 -16.93 -4.67 6.88
N TRP A 2 -17.28 -3.38 6.85
CA TRP A 2 -18.19 -2.80 5.84
C TRP A 2 -17.60 -2.74 4.41
N ALA A 3 -16.31 -2.90 4.24
CA ALA A 3 -15.64 -2.93 2.94
C ALA A 3 -15.76 -4.29 2.23
N LEU A 4 -16.01 -5.35 2.98
CA LEU A 4 -16.09 -6.71 2.45
C LEU A 4 -17.54 -7.11 2.18
N PRO A 5 -17.80 -7.97 1.18
CA PRO A 5 -19.14 -8.46 0.92
C PRO A 5 -19.64 -9.33 2.09
N PRO A 6 -20.98 -9.39 2.30
CA PRO A 6 -21.58 -10.18 3.38
C PRO A 6 -21.63 -11.68 3.10
N TYR A 7 -20.98 -12.16 2.07
CA TYR A 7 -20.95 -13.57 1.64
C TYR A 7 -19.55 -14.03 1.26
N GLU A 8 -19.30 -15.31 1.30
CA GLU A 8 -18.05 -15.97 0.97
C GLU A 8 -18.27 -17.21 0.08
N PRO A 9 -17.32 -17.58 -0.76
CA PRO A 9 -16.09 -16.82 -1.07
C PRO A 9 -16.35 -15.59 -1.94
N PHE A 10 -15.48 -14.61 -1.86
CA PHE A 10 -15.48 -13.42 -2.72
C PHE A 10 -14.11 -13.22 -3.40
N ASN A 11 -13.98 -12.20 -4.22
CA ASN A 11 -12.73 -11.75 -4.81
C ASN A 11 -12.65 -10.21 -4.84
N ARG A 12 -11.53 -9.66 -5.35
CA ARG A 12 -11.30 -8.21 -5.36
C ARG A 12 -12.43 -7.38 -5.97
N ARG A 13 -13.13 -7.88 -7.00
CA ARG A 13 -14.20 -7.13 -7.69
C ARG A 13 -15.45 -6.91 -6.85
N GLN A 14 -15.55 -7.62 -5.74
CA GLN A 14 -16.69 -7.56 -4.81
C GLN A 14 -16.37 -6.74 -3.56
N ILE A 15 -15.14 -6.20 -3.46
CA ILE A 15 -14.74 -5.28 -2.41
C ILE A 15 -15.24 -3.87 -2.78
N SER A 16 -15.97 -3.23 -1.90
CA SER A 16 -16.69 -1.98 -2.16
C SER A 16 -15.88 -0.70 -1.94
N THR A 17 -14.63 -0.84 -1.51
CA THR A 17 -13.69 0.28 -1.27
C THR A 17 -12.40 0.06 -2.03
N ASN A 18 -11.40 0.94 -1.81
CA ASN A 18 -10.05 0.70 -2.31
C ASN A 18 -9.55 -0.68 -1.84
N ILE A 19 -9.28 -1.56 -2.80
CA ILE A 19 -8.94 -2.96 -2.54
C ILE A 19 -7.67 -3.11 -1.69
N PHE A 20 -6.70 -2.22 -1.82
CA PHE A 20 -5.45 -2.23 -1.04
C PHE A 20 -5.61 -1.69 0.39
N ARG A 21 -6.79 -1.11 0.71
CA ARG A 21 -7.15 -0.69 2.09
C ARG A 21 -8.10 -1.69 2.76
N ALA A 22 -8.67 -2.63 2.03
CA ALA A 22 -9.57 -3.64 2.59
C ALA A 22 -8.85 -4.63 3.52
N PHE A 23 -7.56 -4.88 3.27
CA PHE A 23 -6.72 -5.75 4.09
C PHE A 23 -5.40 -5.07 4.43
N VAL A 24 -4.90 -5.34 5.62
CA VAL A 24 -3.54 -4.92 5.98
C VAL A 24 -2.52 -5.75 5.20
N GLY A 25 -1.45 -5.13 4.72
CA GLY A 25 -0.39 -5.78 3.94
C GLY A 25 0.51 -6.73 4.75
N TRP A 26 0.03 -7.31 5.85
CA TRP A 26 0.76 -8.30 6.66
C TRP A 26 0.48 -9.71 6.17
N ALA A 27 1.52 -10.54 6.07
CA ALA A 27 1.37 -11.92 5.62
C ALA A 27 1.01 -12.89 6.76
N TRP A 28 1.34 -12.54 8.00
CA TRP A 28 1.22 -13.43 9.17
C TRP A 28 -0.22 -13.62 9.69
N ASP A 29 -1.16 -12.79 9.29
CA ASP A 29 -2.59 -12.89 9.63
C ASP A 29 -3.43 -13.56 8.52
N LYS A 30 -2.78 -14.23 7.56
CA LYS A 30 -3.41 -14.83 6.39
C LYS A 30 -2.92 -16.25 6.13
N LEU A 31 -3.79 -17.07 5.54
CA LEU A 31 -3.45 -18.41 5.05
C LEU A 31 -3.55 -18.41 3.53
N TYR A 32 -2.60 -19.07 2.89
CA TYR A 32 -2.50 -19.17 1.44
C TYR A 32 -2.41 -20.63 1.01
N LEU A 33 -3.16 -21.01 -0.02
CA LEU A 33 -2.98 -22.31 -0.65
C LEU A 33 -1.60 -22.36 -1.31
N ARG A 34 -0.80 -23.37 -0.96
CA ARG A 34 0.56 -23.54 -1.50
C ARG A 34 0.56 -23.57 -3.03
N GLU A 35 -0.36 -24.30 -3.64
CA GLU A 35 -0.49 -24.40 -5.10
C GLU A 35 -0.77 -23.04 -5.76
N PHE A 36 -1.62 -22.22 -5.13
CA PHE A 36 -1.88 -20.85 -5.59
C PHE A 36 -0.62 -19.98 -5.54
N VAL A 37 0.14 -20.03 -4.46
CA VAL A 37 1.41 -19.29 -4.30
C VAL A 37 2.41 -19.70 -5.37
N MET A 38 2.58 -21.01 -5.58
CA MET A 38 3.53 -21.55 -6.55
C MET A 38 3.11 -21.26 -7.99
N LYS A 39 1.82 -21.41 -8.32
CA LYS A 39 1.29 -21.14 -9.66
C LYS A 39 1.49 -19.68 -10.09
N ASN A 40 1.36 -18.75 -9.17
CA ASN A 40 1.47 -17.33 -9.45
C ASN A 40 2.88 -16.76 -9.15
N ASP A 41 3.84 -17.61 -8.82
CA ASP A 41 5.23 -17.25 -8.46
C ASP A 41 5.31 -16.11 -7.43
N LEU A 42 4.42 -16.13 -6.42
CA LEU A 42 4.34 -15.08 -5.41
C LEU A 42 5.56 -15.12 -4.50
N LYS A 43 6.25 -13.99 -4.37
CA LYS A 43 7.49 -13.85 -3.58
C LYS A 43 7.46 -12.62 -2.69
N PHE A 44 8.13 -12.72 -1.56
CA PHE A 44 8.44 -11.56 -0.73
C PHE A 44 9.54 -10.73 -1.40
N GLN A 45 9.49 -9.41 -1.25
CA GLN A 45 10.59 -8.55 -1.70
C GLN A 45 11.81 -8.71 -0.79
N GLU A 46 13.00 -8.69 -1.39
CA GLU A 46 14.27 -8.66 -0.67
C GLU A 46 14.59 -7.24 -0.17
N GLN A 47 13.85 -6.80 0.84
CA GLN A 47 14.03 -5.48 1.47
C GLN A 47 13.75 -5.56 2.98
N ARG A 48 14.24 -4.57 3.73
CA ARG A 48 14.22 -4.58 5.20
C ARG A 48 12.82 -4.48 5.81
N THR A 49 11.98 -3.61 5.26
CA THR A 49 10.60 -3.36 5.73
C THR A 49 9.65 -3.37 4.54
N THR A 50 8.35 -3.51 4.80
CA THR A 50 7.31 -3.54 3.74
C THR A 50 7.52 -4.69 2.73
N ASN A 51 8.36 -5.66 3.07
CA ASN A 51 8.75 -6.79 2.23
C ASN A 51 7.60 -7.78 1.99
N ASP A 52 6.62 -7.84 2.87
CA ASP A 52 5.44 -8.70 2.81
C ASP A 52 4.29 -8.09 1.98
N ALA A 53 4.21 -6.76 1.90
CA ALA A 53 3.08 -6.09 1.26
C ALA A 53 2.92 -6.45 -0.24
N LEU A 54 4.01 -6.56 -0.99
CA LEU A 54 3.93 -6.99 -2.39
C LEU A 54 3.32 -8.38 -2.52
N PHE A 55 3.78 -9.35 -1.70
CA PHE A 55 3.24 -10.70 -1.69
C PHE A 55 1.74 -10.70 -1.36
N VAL A 56 1.35 -9.98 -0.31
CA VAL A 56 -0.04 -9.92 0.16
C VAL A 56 -0.96 -9.29 -0.87
N PHE A 57 -0.57 -8.15 -1.44
CA PHE A 57 -1.38 -7.45 -2.44
C PHE A 57 -1.43 -8.18 -3.78
N SER A 58 -0.34 -8.81 -4.19
CA SER A 58 -0.36 -9.70 -5.36
C SER A 58 -1.32 -10.87 -5.15
N ALA A 59 -1.27 -11.51 -3.99
CA ALA A 59 -2.20 -12.57 -3.65
C ALA A 59 -3.67 -12.08 -3.65
N LEU A 60 -3.94 -10.90 -3.08
CA LEU A 60 -5.28 -10.30 -3.03
C LEU A 60 -5.86 -10.09 -4.43
N VAL A 61 -5.08 -9.51 -5.34
CA VAL A 61 -5.59 -9.17 -6.69
C VAL A 61 -5.71 -10.39 -7.61
N LEU A 62 -4.91 -11.43 -7.37
CA LEU A 62 -4.91 -12.65 -8.18
C LEU A 62 -5.85 -13.73 -7.65
N ALA A 63 -6.29 -13.64 -6.39
CA ALA A 63 -7.17 -14.62 -5.80
C ALA A 63 -8.60 -14.54 -6.38
N GLU A 64 -9.09 -15.68 -6.85
CA GLU A 64 -10.48 -15.83 -7.30
C GLU A 64 -11.45 -16.11 -6.14
N ARG A 65 -10.93 -16.63 -5.03
CA ARG A 65 -11.72 -17.03 -3.86
C ARG A 65 -11.00 -16.62 -2.57
N ILE A 66 -11.61 -15.70 -1.86
CA ILE A 66 -11.14 -15.20 -0.57
C ILE A 66 -12.22 -15.52 0.47
N CYS A 67 -11.80 -16.03 1.63
CA CYS A 67 -12.66 -16.20 2.79
C CYS A 67 -12.02 -15.50 3.99
N THR A 68 -12.83 -15.06 4.93
CA THR A 68 -12.39 -14.48 6.20
C THR A 68 -12.70 -15.43 7.36
N VAL A 69 -11.96 -15.29 8.45
CA VAL A 69 -12.16 -16.04 9.68
C VAL A 69 -12.37 -15.04 10.80
N SER A 70 -13.49 -15.16 11.53
CA SER A 70 -13.84 -14.23 12.61
C SER A 70 -13.16 -14.54 13.93
N GLU A 71 -12.64 -15.76 14.09
CA GLU A 71 -11.95 -16.19 15.30
C GLU A 71 -10.58 -15.52 15.42
N ILE A 72 -10.21 -15.15 16.65
CA ILE A 72 -8.89 -14.60 16.94
C ILE A 72 -7.88 -15.75 17.01
N LEU A 73 -7.12 -15.93 15.93
CA LEU A 73 -6.12 -17.01 15.84
C LEU A 73 -4.70 -16.54 16.21
N ILE A 74 -4.44 -15.24 16.19
CA ILE A 74 -3.10 -14.66 16.36
C ILE A 74 -3.16 -13.43 17.27
N HIS A 75 -2.23 -13.33 18.21
CA HIS A 75 -2.02 -12.17 19.05
C HIS A 75 -0.70 -11.49 18.69
N ARG A 76 -0.78 -10.27 18.15
CA ARG A 76 0.41 -9.45 17.86
C ARG A 76 0.93 -8.77 19.12
N ARG A 77 2.22 -8.96 19.43
CA ARG A 77 2.92 -8.22 20.48
C ARG A 77 3.25 -6.82 19.98
N VAL A 78 2.76 -5.76 20.64
CA VAL A 78 2.93 -4.36 20.19
C VAL A 78 4.11 -3.63 20.81
N ASP A 79 4.65 -4.07 21.94
CA ASP A 79 5.70 -3.38 22.70
C ASP A 79 7.02 -4.17 22.73
N THR A 80 7.64 -4.34 21.56
CA THR A 80 8.98 -4.92 21.47
C THR A 80 10.00 -3.82 21.18
N ARG A 81 11.07 -3.75 22.01
CA ARG A 81 12.14 -2.72 21.91
C ARG A 81 12.85 -2.77 20.55
N ASP A 82 12.99 -3.94 19.95
CA ASP A 82 13.78 -4.20 18.73
C ASP A 82 12.93 -4.48 17.49
N SER A 83 11.71 -3.98 17.44
CA SER A 83 10.81 -4.15 16.29
C SER A 83 11.34 -3.38 15.06
N LEU A 84 11.30 -4.02 13.89
CA LEU A 84 11.61 -3.37 12.59
C LEU A 84 10.77 -2.11 12.38
N SER A 85 9.53 -2.10 12.86
CA SER A 85 8.64 -0.93 12.80
C SER A 85 9.16 0.29 13.54
N LYS A 86 10.00 0.11 14.58
CA LYS A 86 10.62 1.21 15.34
C LYS A 86 11.91 1.76 14.70
N THR A 87 12.42 1.10 13.67
CA THR A 87 13.66 1.50 12.96
C THR A 87 13.42 1.76 11.48
N ARG A 88 12.20 2.22 11.13
CA ARG A 88 11.78 2.46 9.73
C ARG A 88 12.60 3.53 9.03
N GLU A 89 13.17 4.49 9.78
CA GLU A 89 14.07 5.51 9.24
C GLU A 89 15.26 4.91 8.47
N LYS A 90 15.67 3.70 8.80
CA LYS A 90 16.77 2.97 8.09
C LYS A 90 16.35 2.39 6.74
N SER A 91 15.08 2.42 6.45
CA SER A 91 14.45 1.85 5.22
C SER A 91 13.22 2.67 4.84
N TRP A 92 13.37 3.99 4.95
CA TRP A 92 12.31 4.98 4.78
C TRP A 92 11.71 4.99 3.37
N ASP A 93 12.43 4.51 2.37
CA ASP A 93 12.09 4.44 0.96
C ASP A 93 11.54 3.06 0.52
N ASN A 94 11.58 2.05 1.37
CA ASN A 94 11.14 0.69 1.00
C ASN A 94 9.67 0.61 0.56
N PHE A 95 8.80 1.45 1.11
CA PHE A 95 7.40 1.52 0.69
C PHE A 95 7.26 1.97 -0.78
N TYR A 96 8.11 2.90 -1.22
CA TYR A 96 8.13 3.37 -2.60
C TYR A 96 8.55 2.24 -3.56
N HIS A 97 9.61 1.51 -3.23
CA HIS A 97 10.03 0.35 -4.02
C HIS A 97 8.96 -0.74 -4.08
N MET A 98 8.20 -0.93 -2.99
CA MET A 98 7.06 -1.84 -2.98
C MET A 98 5.95 -1.34 -3.92
N LEU A 99 5.62 -0.06 -3.91
CA LEU A 99 4.61 0.51 -4.81
C LEU A 99 5.00 0.35 -6.28
N LEU A 100 6.26 0.60 -6.64
CA LEU A 100 6.75 0.39 -8.00
C LEU A 100 6.64 -1.08 -8.42
N ALA A 101 7.05 -2.01 -7.55
CA ALA A 101 6.98 -3.44 -7.81
C ALA A 101 5.52 -3.91 -7.94
N LEU A 102 4.61 -3.40 -7.10
CA LEU A 102 3.17 -3.69 -7.20
C LEU A 102 2.61 -3.20 -8.54
N ARG A 103 2.93 -1.98 -8.96
CA ARG A 103 2.51 -1.46 -10.26
C ARG A 103 3.02 -2.32 -11.42
N GLN A 104 4.28 -2.76 -11.35
CA GLN A 104 4.85 -3.62 -12.37
C GLN A 104 4.13 -4.97 -12.41
N MET A 105 3.91 -5.59 -11.27
CA MET A 105 3.14 -6.84 -11.16
C MET A 105 1.73 -6.70 -11.76
N LEU A 106 1.03 -5.60 -11.46
CA LEU A 106 -0.30 -5.34 -12.05
C LEU A 106 -0.25 -5.20 -13.57
N LYS A 107 0.80 -4.57 -14.12
CA LYS A 107 1.00 -4.46 -15.58
C LYS A 107 1.30 -5.81 -16.22
N ASP A 108 2.18 -6.60 -15.61
CA ASP A 108 2.59 -7.92 -16.12
C ASP A 108 1.41 -8.90 -16.19
N HIS A 109 0.43 -8.74 -15.30
CA HIS A 109 -0.81 -9.53 -15.29
C HIS A 109 -1.96 -8.90 -16.06
N GLY A 110 -1.74 -7.75 -16.74
CA GLY A 110 -2.79 -7.04 -17.48
C GLY A 110 -3.92 -6.46 -16.62
N LEU A 111 -3.67 -6.29 -15.31
CA LEU A 111 -4.64 -5.81 -14.32
C LEU A 111 -4.57 -4.31 -14.06
N TYR A 112 -3.49 -3.64 -14.49
CA TYR A 112 -3.23 -2.26 -14.10
C TYR A 112 -4.37 -1.32 -14.49
N THR A 113 -4.89 -1.41 -15.71
CA THR A 113 -5.96 -0.53 -16.19
C THR A 113 -7.27 -0.68 -15.38
N GLU A 114 -7.58 -1.91 -14.94
CA GLU A 114 -8.76 -2.19 -14.10
C GLU A 114 -8.61 -1.63 -12.68
N ILE A 115 -7.37 -1.63 -12.14
CA ILE A 115 -7.08 -1.36 -10.72
C ILE A 115 -6.31 -0.04 -10.54
N GLU A 116 -6.05 0.70 -11.61
CA GLU A 116 -5.22 1.92 -11.57
C GLU A 116 -5.70 2.93 -10.53
N LYS A 117 -7.01 3.16 -10.47
CA LYS A 117 -7.57 4.14 -9.52
C LYS A 117 -7.31 3.71 -8.07
N ASP A 118 -7.52 2.44 -7.74
CA ASP A 118 -7.22 1.90 -6.42
C ASP A 118 -5.73 1.97 -6.09
N TYR A 119 -4.87 1.63 -7.05
CA TYR A 119 -3.43 1.70 -6.90
C TYR A 119 -2.95 3.13 -6.62
N ILE A 120 -3.36 4.12 -7.41
CA ILE A 120 -2.95 5.53 -7.25
C ILE A 120 -3.44 6.09 -5.91
N ASN A 121 -4.68 5.81 -5.53
CA ASN A 121 -5.23 6.23 -4.24
C ASN A 121 -4.50 5.56 -3.06
N TYR A 122 -4.15 4.29 -3.18
CA TYR A 122 -3.33 3.61 -2.17
C TYR A 122 -1.90 4.16 -2.12
N ALA A 123 -1.31 4.50 -3.27
CA ALA A 123 0.02 5.10 -3.33
C ALA A 123 0.06 6.46 -2.62
N LEU A 124 -0.96 7.31 -2.80
CA LEU A 124 -1.09 8.55 -2.06
C LEU A 124 -1.24 8.30 -0.57
N HIS A 125 -2.21 7.46 -0.18
CA HIS A 125 -2.44 7.08 1.22
C HIS A 125 -1.15 6.60 1.91
N PHE A 126 -0.46 5.66 1.31
CA PHE A 126 0.72 5.04 1.91
C PHE A 126 1.93 5.98 1.95
N SER A 127 2.06 6.87 0.98
CA SER A 127 3.06 7.93 0.98
C SER A 127 2.81 8.93 2.13
N LEU A 128 1.59 9.39 2.30
CA LEU A 128 1.20 10.30 3.38
C LEU A 128 1.35 9.65 4.75
N TRP A 129 0.96 8.38 4.88
CA TRP A 129 1.15 7.65 6.13
C TRP A 129 2.64 7.55 6.52
N ASN A 130 3.53 7.25 5.56
CA ASN A 130 4.97 7.24 5.81
C ASN A 130 5.48 8.64 6.18
N TYR A 131 5.10 9.66 5.43
CA TYR A 131 5.47 11.04 5.73
C TYR A 131 5.03 11.48 7.13
N ASN A 132 3.80 11.18 7.53
CA ASN A 132 3.25 11.60 8.82
C ASN A 132 3.81 10.82 10.02
N THR A 133 4.42 9.67 9.79
CA THR A 133 4.90 8.77 10.86
C THR A 133 6.41 8.65 10.95
N LEU A 134 7.17 9.25 10.03
CA LEU A 134 8.63 9.36 10.13
C LEU A 134 9.03 10.63 10.89
N ALA A 135 10.17 10.56 11.60
CA ALA A 135 10.75 11.69 12.31
C ALA A 135 11.74 12.47 11.42
N GLU A 136 12.08 13.69 11.85
CA GLU A 136 13.18 14.46 11.23
C GLU A 136 14.55 13.81 11.54
N PRO A 137 15.54 13.91 10.62
CA PRO A 137 15.49 14.59 9.32
C PRO A 137 14.90 13.73 8.18
N THR A 138 14.53 12.48 8.44
CA THR A 138 14.04 11.55 7.40
C THR A 138 12.74 12.02 6.78
N LYS A 139 11.87 12.65 7.56
CA LYS A 139 10.61 13.22 7.09
C LYS A 139 10.84 14.30 6.01
N THR A 140 11.77 15.22 6.25
CA THR A 140 12.16 16.26 5.25
C THR A 140 12.69 15.61 3.97
N LYS A 141 13.60 14.64 4.09
CA LYS A 141 14.15 13.90 2.95
C LYS A 141 13.06 13.18 2.13
N LEU A 142 12.11 12.54 2.82
CA LEU A 142 10.99 11.89 2.16
C LEU A 142 10.13 12.90 1.39
N ARG A 143 9.82 14.05 2.01
CA ARG A 143 9.06 15.10 1.35
C ARG A 143 9.72 15.59 0.07
N GLU A 144 11.01 15.85 0.09
CA GLU A 144 11.78 16.28 -1.10
C GLU A 144 11.66 15.23 -2.23
N LYS A 145 11.77 13.97 -1.90
CA LYS A 145 11.62 12.88 -2.89
C LYS A 145 10.19 12.75 -3.42
N LEU A 146 9.18 12.83 -2.56
CA LEU A 146 7.78 12.76 -2.97
C LEU A 146 7.43 13.88 -3.96
N LEU A 147 7.81 15.12 -3.66
CA LEU A 147 7.49 16.29 -4.45
C LEU A 147 8.41 16.46 -5.69
N GLY A 148 9.64 15.96 -5.63
CA GLY A 148 10.61 16.09 -6.70
C GLY A 148 10.38 15.12 -7.85
N GLU A 149 10.03 13.88 -7.59
CA GLU A 149 9.94 12.86 -8.62
C GLU A 149 8.89 11.75 -8.34
N TRP A 150 8.69 11.33 -7.08
CA TRP A 150 7.94 10.11 -6.79
C TRP A 150 6.44 10.22 -7.02
N TYR A 151 5.84 11.37 -6.75
CA TYR A 151 4.41 11.57 -7.04
C TYR A 151 4.12 11.57 -8.55
N ASP A 152 5.04 12.08 -9.37
CA ASP A 152 4.93 11.98 -10.82
C ASP A 152 5.09 10.54 -11.28
N GLU A 153 6.11 9.84 -10.79
CA GLU A 153 6.35 8.44 -11.15
C GLU A 153 5.23 7.51 -10.70
N LEU A 154 4.63 7.73 -9.53
CA LEU A 154 3.48 6.97 -9.06
C LEU A 154 2.17 7.32 -9.79
N GLY A 155 2.18 8.39 -10.61
CA GLY A 155 1.02 8.84 -11.37
C GLY A 155 0.02 9.69 -10.58
N ILE A 156 0.41 10.19 -9.40
CA ILE A 156 -0.44 10.97 -8.50
C ILE A 156 -0.62 12.39 -9.05
N SER A 157 0.48 13.06 -9.43
CA SER A 157 0.47 14.47 -9.88
C SER A 157 -0.36 14.71 -11.14
N ALA A 158 -0.54 13.67 -11.97
CA ALA A 158 -1.30 13.78 -13.21
C ALA A 158 -2.82 13.68 -13.02
N ARG A 159 -3.31 13.52 -11.78
CA ARG A 159 -4.73 13.26 -11.49
C ARG A 159 -5.42 14.46 -10.85
N PRO A 160 -6.65 14.79 -11.30
CA PRO A 160 -7.45 15.82 -10.69
C PRO A 160 -8.02 15.37 -9.34
N GLU A 161 -8.52 16.33 -8.55
CA GLU A 161 -9.01 16.11 -7.18
C GLU A 161 -10.08 15.02 -7.09
N GLU A 162 -11.06 15.03 -7.99
CA GLU A 162 -12.17 14.07 -8.06
C GLU A 162 -11.74 12.61 -8.38
N TYR A 163 -10.48 12.42 -8.74
CA TYR A 163 -9.91 11.10 -8.91
C TYR A 163 -9.63 10.39 -7.58
N PHE A 164 -9.41 11.16 -6.51
CA PHE A 164 -9.06 10.64 -5.20
C PHE A 164 -10.30 10.29 -4.39
N TYR A 165 -10.22 9.18 -3.63
CA TYR A 165 -11.32 8.71 -2.80
C TYR A 165 -11.47 9.49 -1.49
N ASP A 166 -10.38 10.06 -1.00
CA ASP A 166 -10.28 10.69 0.31
C ASP A 166 -9.85 12.16 0.13
N GLU A 167 -10.81 13.07 0.32
CA GLU A 167 -10.60 14.53 0.20
C GLU A 167 -9.57 15.04 1.22
N TYR A 168 -9.53 14.45 2.42
CA TYR A 168 -8.57 14.84 3.44
C TYR A 168 -7.13 14.47 3.04
N GLU A 169 -6.91 13.27 2.51
CA GLU A 169 -5.60 12.86 1.99
C GLU A 169 -5.16 13.72 0.80
N TYR A 170 -6.09 14.04 -0.10
CA TYR A 170 -5.80 14.96 -1.20
C TYR A 170 -5.47 16.38 -0.70
N GLY A 171 -6.19 16.87 0.32
CA GLY A 171 -5.88 18.13 0.98
C GLY A 171 -4.48 18.18 1.56
N GLN A 172 -4.04 17.12 2.26
CA GLN A 172 -2.66 17.01 2.76
C GLN A 172 -1.62 17.04 1.63
N TYR A 173 -1.89 16.38 0.52
CA TYR A 173 -1.03 16.44 -0.67
C TYR A 173 -0.91 17.88 -1.20
N LYS A 174 -2.01 18.61 -1.33
CA LYS A 174 -2.02 20.02 -1.75
C LYS A 174 -1.23 20.91 -0.78
N ASP A 175 -1.41 20.72 0.52
CA ASP A 175 -0.65 21.46 1.53
C ASP A 175 0.85 21.23 1.42
N MET A 176 1.27 20.00 1.12
CA MET A 176 2.68 19.69 0.86
C MET A 176 3.23 20.44 -0.36
N LEU A 177 2.45 20.60 -1.43
CA LEU A 177 2.83 21.36 -2.63
C LEU A 177 2.97 22.86 -2.31
N ASN A 178 1.98 23.46 -1.64
CA ASN A 178 1.93 24.88 -1.33
C ASN A 178 3.07 25.33 -0.42
N PHE A 179 3.43 24.52 0.57
CA PHE A 179 4.55 24.83 1.47
C PHE A 179 5.91 24.91 0.77
N THR A 180 6.03 24.45 -0.47
CA THR A 180 7.23 24.56 -1.28
C THR A 180 7.31 25.91 -2.01
N VAL A 181 6.17 26.48 -2.38
CA VAL A 181 6.08 27.74 -3.12
C VAL A 181 6.44 28.94 -2.24
N GLU A 182 6.12 28.90 -0.93
CA GLU A 182 6.41 30.00 0.02
C GLU A 182 7.89 30.12 0.40
N LYS A 183 8.74 29.16 0.06
CA LYS A 183 10.19 29.15 0.37
C LYS A 183 11.10 29.47 -0.83
N GLN A 184 10.53 29.79 -2.00
CA GLN A 184 11.23 30.28 -3.18
C GLN A 184 10.98 31.78 -3.35
#